data_c5c26df9c975658f78b44b296a39457f
#
_entry.id   c5c26df9c975658f78b44b296a39457f
#
_cell.length_a   1.000
_cell.length_b   1.000
_cell.length_c   1.000
_cell.angle_alpha   90.00
_cell.angle_beta   90.00
_cell.angle_gamma   90.00
#
_symmetry.space_group_name_H-M   'P 1'
#
loop_
_entity.id
_entity.type
_entity.pdbx_description
1 polymer ?
#
loop_
_entity_poly.entity_id
_entity_poly.type
_entity_poly.pdbx_seq_one_letter_code
_entity_poly.pdbx_strand_id
1 'polypeptide(L)'
;MATETYAVDAEDVVKQFGKQRALDGVTLRVRRGEVYGLLGPNGAGKTTLIRSLVGLVAPEAGTVSVLGHRMPQLEVLAHVGYMTQQAALYPDLSAEENVHFFGAIYGRVDGVRDALELVDLWDRRKSVVASLSGGMRTRCSLACALVHKPDLLLLDEPTVGVDPQLRVQLWDRFRKMAAEGTTIVVSSHVMDEAERCDRLGLIRFGKLLAEGSVAEIKAKAGVDRLEEAFLKLSEVSPA
;
A
#
# COMPACT_ATOMS: atom_id res chain seq x y z
N MET A 1 1.09 -11.60 -27.54
CA MET A 1 1.53 -11.37 -26.16
C MET A 1 0.29 -11.06 -25.37
N ALA A 2 -0.09 -11.88 -24.37
CA ALA A 2 -1.21 -11.56 -23.48
C ALA A 2 -0.82 -10.27 -22.75
N THR A 3 -1.63 -9.22 -22.90
CA THR A 3 -1.49 -7.99 -22.13
C THR A 3 -1.60 -8.37 -20.66
N GLU A 4 -0.54 -8.10 -19.89
CA GLU A 4 -0.54 -8.32 -18.43
C GLU A 4 -1.71 -7.56 -17.80
N THR A 5 -2.72 -8.31 -17.38
CA THR A 5 -3.95 -7.76 -16.83
C THR A 5 -3.76 -7.29 -15.39
N TYR A 6 -2.75 -7.84 -14.69
CA TYR A 6 -2.51 -7.59 -13.26
C TYR A 6 -1.17 -6.88 -13.01
N ALA A 7 -1.21 -5.88 -12.14
CA ALA A 7 0.01 -5.25 -11.60
C ALA A 7 0.57 -6.06 -10.43
N VAL A 8 -0.30 -6.75 -9.68
CA VAL A 8 0.08 -7.70 -8.63
C VAL A 8 -0.65 -9.00 -8.87
N ASP A 9 0.07 -10.12 -8.84
CA ASP A 9 -0.47 -11.49 -8.84
C ASP A 9 0.25 -12.27 -7.75
N ALA A 10 -0.47 -12.55 -6.67
CA ALA A 10 -0.01 -13.36 -5.54
C ALA A 10 -0.87 -14.62 -5.46
N GLU A 11 -0.25 -15.79 -5.49
CA GLU A 11 -0.96 -17.07 -5.53
C GLU A 11 -0.45 -17.99 -4.42
N ASP A 12 -1.38 -18.41 -3.55
CA ASP A 12 -1.16 -19.34 -2.42
C ASP A 12 0.04 -18.98 -1.53
N VAL A 13 0.19 -17.67 -1.26
CA VAL A 13 1.34 -17.14 -0.52
C VAL A 13 1.28 -17.56 0.94
N VAL A 14 2.32 -18.27 1.39
CA VAL A 14 2.50 -18.71 2.77
C VAL A 14 3.76 -18.08 3.36
N LYS A 15 3.66 -17.54 4.58
CA LYS A 15 4.79 -17.05 5.37
C LYS A 15 4.61 -17.29 6.84
N GLN A 16 5.63 -17.87 7.47
CA GLN A 16 5.68 -18.12 8.90
C GLN A 16 6.88 -17.41 9.54
N PHE A 17 6.70 -16.89 10.73
CA PHE A 17 7.76 -16.36 11.59
C PHE A 17 7.74 -17.11 12.92
N GLY A 18 8.73 -17.98 13.13
CA GLY A 18 8.75 -18.87 14.28
C GLY A 18 7.51 -19.76 14.31
N LYS A 19 6.65 -19.60 15.33
CA LYS A 19 5.38 -20.35 15.45
C LYS A 19 4.19 -19.62 14.82
N GLN A 20 4.33 -18.35 14.46
CA GLN A 20 3.24 -17.53 13.94
C GLN A 20 3.18 -17.60 12.41
N ARG A 21 2.07 -18.09 11.87
CA ARG A 21 1.78 -18.06 10.44
C ARG A 21 1.22 -16.68 10.09
N ALA A 22 2.04 -15.84 9.47
CA ALA A 22 1.68 -14.47 9.10
C ALA A 22 0.87 -14.39 7.81
N LEU A 23 1.10 -15.31 6.86
CA LEU A 23 0.31 -15.52 5.65
C LEU A 23 0.02 -17.02 5.52
N ASP A 24 -1.23 -17.36 5.19
CA ASP A 24 -1.73 -18.74 5.13
C ASP A 24 -2.53 -18.97 3.84
N GLY A 25 -1.83 -19.16 2.72
CA GLY A 25 -2.43 -19.40 1.42
C GLY A 25 -3.13 -18.16 0.85
N VAL A 26 -2.51 -16.99 0.96
CA VAL A 26 -3.11 -15.75 0.43
C VAL A 26 -3.01 -15.73 -1.09
N THR A 27 -4.17 -15.65 -1.75
CA THR A 27 -4.29 -15.44 -3.19
C THR A 27 -5.02 -14.13 -3.44
N LEU A 28 -4.37 -13.18 -4.15
CA LEU A 28 -5.00 -11.92 -4.56
C LEU A 28 -4.44 -11.43 -5.89
N ARG A 29 -5.27 -10.68 -6.61
CA ARG A 29 -4.89 -10.07 -7.89
C ARG A 29 -5.31 -8.61 -7.95
N VAL A 30 -4.35 -7.72 -8.25
CA VAL A 30 -4.60 -6.28 -8.41
C VAL A 30 -4.46 -5.93 -9.89
N ARG A 31 -5.50 -5.32 -10.46
CA ARG A 31 -5.51 -4.92 -11.87
C ARG A 31 -4.66 -3.66 -12.05
N ARG A 32 -4.13 -3.44 -13.26
CA ARG A 32 -3.44 -2.19 -13.57
C ARG A 32 -4.40 -1.00 -13.50
N GLY A 33 -3.93 0.11 -12.92
CA GLY A 33 -4.68 1.35 -12.79
C GLY A 33 -5.84 1.33 -11.79
N GLU A 34 -5.94 0.31 -10.91
CA GLU A 34 -6.94 0.32 -9.84
C GLU A 34 -6.36 0.78 -8.50
N VAL A 35 -7.21 1.31 -7.65
CA VAL A 35 -6.95 1.52 -6.23
C VAL A 35 -7.49 0.33 -5.46
N TYR A 36 -6.58 -0.50 -4.95
CA TYR A 36 -6.90 -1.71 -4.19
C TYR A 36 -6.66 -1.52 -2.69
N GLY A 37 -7.67 -1.77 -1.88
CA GLY A 37 -7.59 -1.72 -0.42
C GLY A 37 -7.30 -3.09 0.18
N LEU A 38 -6.22 -3.23 0.96
CA LEU A 38 -5.96 -4.41 1.79
C LEU A 38 -6.37 -4.10 3.23
N LEU A 39 -7.56 -4.53 3.64
CA LEU A 39 -8.18 -4.15 4.90
C LEU A 39 -8.16 -5.27 5.93
N GLY A 40 -7.85 -4.93 7.15
CA GLY A 40 -7.86 -5.86 8.26
C GLY A 40 -7.22 -5.29 9.53
N PRO A 41 -7.41 -5.94 10.68
CA PRO A 41 -6.86 -5.49 11.95
C PRO A 41 -5.32 -5.55 11.97
N ASN A 42 -4.72 -4.98 13.02
CA ASN A 42 -3.30 -5.11 13.26
C ASN A 42 -2.94 -6.58 13.48
N GLY A 43 -1.82 -7.03 12.90
CA GLY A 43 -1.40 -8.42 12.94
C GLY A 43 -2.12 -9.36 11.95
N ALA A 44 -3.01 -8.84 11.08
CA ALA A 44 -3.71 -9.66 10.09
C ALA A 44 -2.82 -10.22 8.97
N GLY A 45 -1.61 -9.68 8.78
CA GLY A 45 -0.68 -10.09 7.71
C GLY A 45 -0.46 -9.04 6.63
N LYS A 46 -1.13 -7.87 6.67
CA LYS A 46 -1.05 -6.81 5.65
C LYS A 46 0.39 -6.40 5.31
N THR A 47 1.15 -5.96 6.31
CA THR A 47 2.56 -5.56 6.16
C THR A 47 3.43 -6.70 5.63
N THR A 48 3.18 -7.94 6.07
CA THR A 48 3.93 -9.12 5.58
C THR A 48 3.67 -9.35 4.11
N LEU A 49 2.42 -9.24 3.68
CA LEU A 49 2.06 -9.38 2.28
C LEU A 49 2.71 -8.26 1.44
N ILE A 50 2.57 -6.98 1.82
CA ILE A 50 3.22 -5.87 1.12
C ILE A 50 4.74 -6.08 1.02
N ARG A 51 5.39 -6.50 2.11
CA ARG A 51 6.83 -6.81 2.10
C ARG A 51 7.18 -7.98 1.17
N SER A 52 6.27 -8.93 0.99
CA SER A 52 6.47 -10.00 0.00
C SER A 52 6.34 -9.47 -1.42
N LEU A 53 5.44 -8.52 -1.67
CA LEU A 53 5.29 -7.88 -2.98
C LEU A 53 6.54 -7.10 -3.41
N VAL A 54 7.24 -6.46 -2.46
CA VAL A 54 8.52 -5.76 -2.75
C VAL A 54 9.75 -6.67 -2.63
N GLY A 55 9.56 -7.97 -2.35
CA GLY A 55 10.66 -8.93 -2.25
C GLY A 55 11.50 -8.84 -0.97
N LEU A 56 11.08 -8.05 0.04
CA LEU A 56 11.75 -7.95 1.34
C LEU A 56 11.50 -9.16 2.23
N VAL A 57 10.42 -9.88 1.98
CA VAL A 57 10.06 -11.13 2.68
C VAL A 57 9.81 -12.20 1.63
N ALA A 58 10.67 -13.21 1.59
CA ALA A 58 10.47 -14.36 0.71
C ALA A 58 9.34 -15.26 1.28
N PRO A 59 8.32 -15.60 0.47
CA PRO A 59 7.34 -16.61 0.85
C PRO A 59 8.00 -17.98 1.03
N GLU A 60 7.41 -18.83 1.88
CA GLU A 60 7.81 -20.24 2.04
C GLU A 60 7.11 -21.14 1.02
N ALA A 61 5.92 -20.75 0.59
CA ALA A 61 5.16 -21.38 -0.48
C ALA A 61 4.36 -20.35 -1.27
N GLY A 62 3.91 -20.74 -2.45
CA GLY A 62 3.20 -19.86 -3.36
C GLY A 62 4.12 -19.01 -4.23
N THR A 63 3.53 -18.11 -5.00
CA THR A 63 4.24 -17.22 -5.91
C THR A 63 3.78 -15.79 -5.77
N VAL A 64 4.70 -14.86 -6.01
CA VAL A 64 4.41 -13.42 -6.06
C VAL A 64 4.98 -12.87 -7.35
N SER A 65 4.14 -12.22 -8.15
CA SER A 65 4.53 -11.49 -9.34
C SER A 65 4.08 -10.04 -9.25
N VAL A 66 4.95 -9.12 -9.62
CA VAL A 66 4.71 -7.68 -9.61
C VAL A 66 5.09 -7.13 -10.99
N LEU A 67 4.18 -6.36 -11.60
CA LEU A 67 4.31 -5.81 -12.96
C LEU A 67 4.70 -6.87 -13.99
N GLY A 68 4.26 -8.13 -13.79
CA GLY A 68 4.53 -9.28 -14.65
C GLY A 68 5.83 -10.02 -14.37
N HIS A 69 6.58 -9.62 -13.36
CA HIS A 69 7.86 -10.23 -13.01
C HIS A 69 7.77 -10.96 -11.67
N ARG A 70 8.30 -12.18 -11.61
CA ARG A 70 8.34 -12.96 -10.36
C ARG A 70 9.32 -12.33 -9.39
N MET A 71 8.85 -12.08 -8.17
CA MET A 71 9.64 -11.46 -7.10
C MET A 71 10.49 -12.49 -6.32
N PRO A 72 11.66 -12.07 -5.78
CA PRO A 72 12.24 -10.73 -5.85
C PRO A 72 12.98 -10.45 -7.17
N GLN A 73 12.79 -9.25 -7.73
CA GLN A 73 13.53 -8.79 -8.89
C GLN A 73 13.84 -7.29 -8.78
N LEU A 74 15.13 -6.95 -8.78
CA LEU A 74 15.58 -5.59 -8.45
C LEU A 74 15.17 -4.55 -9.50
N GLU A 75 15.19 -4.94 -10.78
CA GLU A 75 14.82 -4.06 -11.90
C GLU A 75 13.37 -3.57 -11.81
N VAL A 76 12.47 -4.41 -11.30
CA VAL A 76 11.06 -4.07 -11.11
C VAL A 76 10.87 -3.00 -10.05
N LEU A 77 11.74 -2.99 -9.02
CA LEU A 77 11.63 -2.03 -7.92
C LEU A 77 11.84 -0.58 -8.37
N ALA A 78 12.48 -0.34 -9.51
CA ALA A 78 12.57 0.99 -10.10
C ALA A 78 11.20 1.56 -10.53
N HIS A 79 10.20 0.69 -10.70
CA HIS A 79 8.83 1.01 -11.07
C HIS A 79 7.85 0.91 -9.88
N VAL A 80 8.35 0.62 -8.68
CA VAL A 80 7.53 0.44 -7.48
C VAL A 80 7.86 1.50 -6.44
N GLY A 81 6.88 2.28 -6.05
CA GLY A 81 6.95 3.14 -4.86
C GLY A 81 6.50 2.36 -3.63
N TYR A 82 7.31 2.32 -2.61
CA TYR A 82 6.96 1.65 -1.36
C TYR A 82 7.05 2.59 -0.17
N MET A 83 5.93 2.77 0.50
CA MET A 83 5.85 3.47 1.77
C MET A 83 5.65 2.48 2.91
N THR A 84 6.60 2.45 3.82
CA THR A 84 6.57 1.61 5.03
C THR A 84 5.68 2.22 6.12
N GLN A 85 5.08 1.40 6.97
CA GLN A 85 4.28 1.83 8.12
C GLN A 85 5.07 2.75 9.07
N GLN A 86 6.33 2.45 9.35
CA GLN A 86 7.25 3.36 10.02
C GLN A 86 8.04 4.12 8.96
N ALA A 87 7.97 5.44 9.01
CA ALA A 87 8.65 6.29 8.04
C ALA A 87 10.17 5.99 8.00
N ALA A 88 10.64 5.44 6.88
CA ALA A 88 12.06 5.15 6.62
C ALA A 88 12.76 6.42 6.13
N LEU A 89 12.89 7.41 7.00
CA LEU A 89 13.48 8.72 6.70
C LEU A 89 14.79 8.92 7.47
N TYR A 90 15.67 9.71 6.90
CA TYR A 90 16.89 10.21 7.56
C TYR A 90 16.52 11.39 8.46
N PRO A 91 16.58 11.25 9.79
CA PRO A 91 16.05 12.26 10.71
C PRO A 91 16.84 13.57 10.69
N ASP A 92 18.12 13.51 10.36
CA ASP A 92 19.03 14.66 10.32
C ASP A 92 18.98 15.44 9.00
N LEU A 93 18.31 14.91 7.99
CA LEU A 93 18.08 15.57 6.72
C LEU A 93 16.74 16.32 6.73
N SER A 94 16.65 17.39 5.92
CA SER A 94 15.38 18.07 5.65
C SER A 94 14.42 17.19 4.84
N ALA A 95 13.15 17.58 4.76
CA ALA A 95 12.17 16.89 3.93
C ALA A 95 12.61 16.85 2.46
N GLU A 96 13.12 17.97 1.92
CA GLU A 96 13.59 18.06 0.54
C GLU A 96 14.80 17.16 0.29
N GLU A 97 15.78 17.14 1.21
CA GLU A 97 16.96 16.27 1.09
C GLU A 97 16.60 14.80 1.17
N ASN A 98 15.62 14.41 2.01
CA ASN A 98 15.10 13.04 2.01
C ASN A 98 14.50 12.67 0.65
N VAL A 99 13.58 13.48 0.12
CA VAL A 99 12.93 13.21 -1.17
C VAL A 99 13.94 13.22 -2.31
N HIS A 100 14.92 14.14 -2.28
CA HIS A 100 16.01 14.18 -3.24
C HIS A 100 16.88 12.92 -3.19
N PHE A 101 17.21 12.44 -1.99
CA PHE A 101 17.98 11.20 -1.81
C PHE A 101 17.30 10.01 -2.47
N PHE A 102 16.00 9.80 -2.19
CA PHE A 102 15.25 8.73 -2.84
C PHE A 102 15.10 8.95 -4.35
N GLY A 103 14.87 10.20 -4.79
CA GLY A 103 14.85 10.53 -6.22
C GLY A 103 16.17 10.20 -6.93
N ALA A 104 17.31 10.47 -6.27
CA ALA A 104 18.64 10.17 -6.81
C ALA A 104 18.88 8.65 -6.99
N ILE A 105 18.38 7.81 -6.07
CA ILE A 105 18.47 6.34 -6.18
C ILE A 105 17.80 5.85 -7.48
N TYR A 106 16.70 6.50 -7.88
CA TYR A 106 15.93 6.13 -9.08
C TYR A 106 16.28 6.99 -10.31
N GLY A 107 17.28 7.91 -10.19
CA GLY A 107 17.67 8.81 -11.28
C GLY A 107 16.59 9.86 -11.63
N ARG A 108 15.72 10.23 -10.68
CA ARG A 108 14.53 11.09 -10.88
C ARG A 108 14.47 12.25 -9.88
N VAL A 109 15.54 13.03 -9.78
CA VAL A 109 15.60 14.20 -8.89
C VAL A 109 14.71 15.37 -9.35
N ASP A 110 14.29 15.38 -10.59
CA ASP A 110 13.34 16.34 -11.18
C ASP A 110 11.95 16.29 -10.55
N GLY A 111 11.57 15.15 -9.97
CA GLY A 111 10.27 14.95 -9.30
C GLY A 111 10.16 15.49 -7.87
N VAL A 112 11.23 15.99 -7.27
CA VAL A 112 11.27 16.39 -5.84
C VAL A 112 10.22 17.44 -5.49
N ARG A 113 10.11 18.47 -6.31
CA ARG A 113 9.13 19.55 -6.11
C ARG A 113 7.71 19.01 -6.20
N ASP A 114 7.39 18.32 -7.29
CA ASP A 114 6.06 17.76 -7.55
C ASP A 114 5.62 16.84 -6.40
N ALA A 115 6.54 15.98 -5.93
CA ALA A 115 6.27 15.05 -4.83
C ALA A 115 5.97 15.77 -3.51
N LEU A 116 6.72 16.83 -3.18
CA LEU A 116 6.50 17.62 -1.95
C LEU A 116 5.23 18.48 -2.02
N GLU A 117 4.90 19.04 -3.18
CA GLU A 117 3.65 19.78 -3.41
C GLU A 117 2.44 18.82 -3.34
N LEU A 118 2.58 17.62 -3.87
CA LEU A 118 1.53 16.60 -3.86
C LEU A 118 1.10 16.24 -2.43
N VAL A 119 2.02 16.21 -1.49
CA VAL A 119 1.75 15.87 -0.07
C VAL A 119 1.59 17.12 0.82
N ASP A 120 1.47 18.32 0.25
CA ASP A 120 1.34 19.58 0.99
C ASP A 120 2.49 19.78 2.02
N LEU A 121 3.74 19.56 1.57
CA LEU A 121 4.93 19.70 2.41
C LEU A 121 5.98 20.67 1.81
N TRP A 122 5.67 21.30 0.68
CA TRP A 122 6.61 22.19 0.00
C TRP A 122 7.06 23.37 0.86
N ASP A 123 6.16 24.01 1.60
CA ASP A 123 6.48 25.15 2.46
C ASP A 123 7.35 24.75 3.68
N ARG A 124 7.37 23.49 4.02
CA ARG A 124 8.18 22.90 5.08
C ARG A 124 9.38 22.09 4.57
N ARG A 125 9.66 22.16 3.26
CA ARG A 125 10.71 21.33 2.63
C ARG A 125 12.10 21.46 3.26
N LYS A 126 12.44 22.61 3.83
CA LYS A 126 13.73 22.88 4.50
C LYS A 126 13.75 22.46 5.98
N SER A 127 12.61 22.05 6.54
CA SER A 127 12.54 21.57 7.92
C SER A 127 13.21 20.20 8.04
N VAL A 128 14.09 20.05 9.03
CA VAL A 128 14.74 18.78 9.35
C VAL A 128 13.68 17.79 9.83
N VAL A 129 13.75 16.55 9.34
CA VAL A 129 12.72 15.52 9.59
C VAL A 129 12.51 15.25 11.08
N ALA A 130 13.57 15.30 11.91
CA ALA A 130 13.46 15.17 13.36
C ALA A 130 12.51 16.19 13.99
N SER A 131 12.37 17.39 13.41
CA SER A 131 11.49 18.47 13.89
C SER A 131 10.06 18.39 13.36
N LEU A 132 9.77 17.51 12.42
CA LEU A 132 8.45 17.36 11.83
C LEU A 132 7.49 16.63 12.77
N SER A 133 6.19 16.98 12.71
CA SER A 133 5.15 16.21 13.37
C SER A 133 5.03 14.79 12.79
N GLY A 134 4.35 13.89 13.50
CA GLY A 134 4.10 12.52 13.00
C GLY A 134 3.46 12.51 11.61
N GLY A 135 2.36 13.26 11.44
CA GLY A 135 1.68 13.39 10.15
C GLY A 135 2.54 14.01 9.05
N MET A 136 3.43 14.97 9.38
CA MET A 136 4.37 15.53 8.41
C MET A 136 5.44 14.51 8.01
N ARG A 137 5.92 13.67 8.94
CA ARG A 137 6.83 12.56 8.61
C ARG A 137 6.18 11.53 7.72
N THR A 138 4.91 11.17 7.98
CA THR A 138 4.11 10.29 7.12
C THR A 138 4.03 10.85 5.70
N ARG A 139 3.73 12.15 5.55
CA ARG A 139 3.69 12.84 4.25
C ARG A 139 5.05 12.88 3.55
N CYS A 140 6.13 13.13 4.28
CA CYS A 140 7.48 13.09 3.74
C CYS A 140 7.85 11.69 3.22
N SER A 141 7.49 10.63 3.95
CA SER A 141 7.69 9.24 3.53
C SER A 141 6.89 8.92 2.25
N LEU A 142 5.66 9.43 2.15
CA LEU A 142 4.85 9.29 0.95
C LEU A 142 5.49 10.03 -0.24
N ALA A 143 6.00 11.25 -0.05
CA ALA A 143 6.72 11.98 -1.10
C ALA A 143 7.95 11.21 -1.61
N CYS A 144 8.70 10.56 -0.70
CA CYS A 144 9.84 9.71 -1.08
C CYS A 144 9.40 8.52 -1.95
N ALA A 145 8.24 7.91 -1.67
CA ALA A 145 7.70 6.81 -2.47
C ALA A 145 7.16 7.27 -3.84
N LEU A 146 6.83 8.54 -4.00
CA LEU A 146 6.21 9.12 -5.21
C LEU A 146 7.21 9.79 -6.16
N VAL A 147 8.40 10.18 -5.68
CA VAL A 147 9.33 11.07 -6.40
C VAL A 147 9.74 10.56 -7.78
N HIS A 148 9.80 9.24 -7.95
CA HIS A 148 10.21 8.62 -9.21
C HIS A 148 9.04 8.25 -10.13
N LYS A 149 7.80 8.67 -9.80
CA LYS A 149 6.56 8.43 -10.58
C LYS A 149 6.38 6.94 -10.90
N PRO A 150 6.17 6.09 -9.87
CA PRO A 150 6.10 4.64 -10.03
C PRO A 150 4.85 4.18 -10.78
N ASP A 151 4.93 3.02 -11.46
CA ASP A 151 3.79 2.35 -12.08
C ASP A 151 2.89 1.64 -11.04
N LEU A 152 3.50 1.20 -9.93
CA LEU A 152 2.81 0.59 -8.79
C LEU A 152 3.23 1.28 -7.49
N LEU A 153 2.25 1.70 -6.70
CA LEU A 153 2.45 2.30 -5.38
C LEU A 153 1.91 1.37 -4.29
N LEU A 154 2.78 0.94 -3.40
CA LEU A 154 2.45 0.09 -2.25
C LEU A 154 2.54 0.91 -0.98
N LEU A 155 1.41 1.14 -0.32
CA LEU A 155 1.28 2.03 0.83
C LEU A 155 0.85 1.26 2.07
N ASP A 156 1.72 1.21 3.08
CA ASP A 156 1.42 0.55 4.34
C ASP A 156 0.93 1.56 5.38
N GLU A 157 -0.40 1.66 5.55
CA GLU A 157 -1.12 2.56 6.45
C GLU A 157 -0.80 4.07 6.23
N PRO A 158 -0.92 4.60 5.00
CA PRO A 158 -0.42 5.93 4.61
C PRO A 158 -1.17 7.10 5.26
N THR A 159 -2.32 6.88 5.84
CA THR A 159 -3.21 7.91 6.39
C THR A 159 -3.19 7.96 7.93
N VAL A 160 -2.43 7.07 8.56
CA VAL A 160 -2.29 7.08 10.03
C VAL A 160 -1.60 8.35 10.50
N GLY A 161 -2.26 9.05 11.44
CA GLY A 161 -1.76 10.32 11.99
C GLY A 161 -1.90 11.53 11.06
N VAL A 162 -2.57 11.37 9.93
CA VAL A 162 -2.91 12.46 9.01
C VAL A 162 -4.27 13.05 9.40
N ASP A 163 -4.38 14.38 9.39
CA ASP A 163 -5.65 15.06 9.71
C ASP A 163 -6.73 14.75 8.67
N PRO A 164 -8.04 14.85 9.05
CA PRO A 164 -9.14 14.43 8.19
C PRO A 164 -9.20 15.17 6.84
N GLN A 165 -8.91 16.47 6.82
CA GLN A 165 -8.99 17.27 5.60
C GLN A 165 -7.92 16.84 4.59
N LEU A 166 -6.69 16.69 5.06
CA LEU A 166 -5.58 16.24 4.23
C LEU A 166 -5.76 14.78 3.78
N ARG A 167 -6.36 13.92 4.63
CA ARG A 167 -6.69 12.54 4.25
C ARG A 167 -7.60 12.51 3.01
N VAL A 168 -8.64 13.35 2.97
CA VAL A 168 -9.52 13.46 1.79
C VAL A 168 -8.70 13.86 0.56
N GLN A 169 -7.86 14.88 0.67
CA GLN A 169 -7.02 15.35 -0.44
C GLN A 169 -6.05 14.26 -0.94
N LEU A 170 -5.44 13.48 -0.04
CA LEU A 170 -4.56 12.37 -0.44
C LEU A 170 -5.32 11.30 -1.22
N TRP A 171 -6.53 10.92 -0.77
CA TRP A 171 -7.36 9.96 -1.48
C TRP A 171 -7.80 10.46 -2.86
N ASP A 172 -8.15 11.75 -3.00
CA ASP A 172 -8.48 12.34 -4.30
C ASP A 172 -7.28 12.30 -5.24
N ARG A 173 -6.06 12.53 -4.71
CA ARG A 173 -4.82 12.40 -5.49
C ARG A 173 -4.53 10.96 -5.89
N PHE A 174 -4.74 9.97 -5.00
CA PHE A 174 -4.59 8.56 -5.34
C PHE A 174 -5.54 8.15 -6.46
N ARG A 175 -6.80 8.57 -6.42
CA ARG A 175 -7.76 8.33 -7.51
C ARG A 175 -7.32 8.95 -8.83
N LYS A 176 -6.81 10.19 -8.79
CA LYS A 176 -6.28 10.84 -9.98
C LYS A 176 -5.09 10.07 -10.57
N MET A 177 -4.13 9.68 -9.74
CA MET A 177 -2.98 8.87 -10.18
C MET A 177 -3.42 7.53 -10.79
N ALA A 178 -4.41 6.87 -10.19
CA ALA A 178 -4.95 5.63 -10.73
C ALA A 178 -5.62 5.85 -12.10
N ALA A 179 -6.39 6.92 -12.27
CA ALA A 179 -6.96 7.30 -13.56
C ALA A 179 -5.90 7.64 -14.62
N GLU A 180 -4.71 8.06 -14.21
CA GLU A 180 -3.53 8.31 -15.06
C GLU A 180 -2.70 7.04 -15.32
N GLY A 181 -3.09 5.88 -14.75
CA GLY A 181 -2.50 4.57 -15.01
C GLY A 181 -1.64 3.99 -13.88
N THR A 182 -1.37 4.73 -12.79
CA THR A 182 -0.67 4.19 -11.63
C THR A 182 -1.55 3.20 -10.89
N THR A 183 -1.05 2.01 -10.59
CA THR A 183 -1.75 1.05 -9.71
C THR A 183 -1.42 1.36 -8.26
N ILE A 184 -2.40 1.32 -7.37
CA ILE A 184 -2.20 1.66 -5.96
C ILE A 184 -2.76 0.57 -5.06
N VAL A 185 -1.92 0.05 -4.17
CA VAL A 185 -2.31 -0.87 -3.09
C VAL A 185 -2.15 -0.16 -1.77
N VAL A 186 -3.24 0.00 -1.03
CA VAL A 186 -3.25 0.66 0.29
C VAL A 186 -3.62 -0.35 1.35
N SER A 187 -2.75 -0.57 2.34
CA SER A 187 -3.18 -1.26 3.55
C SER A 187 -3.85 -0.29 4.53
N SER A 188 -4.92 -0.73 5.16
CA SER A 188 -5.59 0.05 6.21
C SER A 188 -6.29 -0.85 7.23
N HIS A 189 -6.48 -0.35 8.43
CA HIS A 189 -7.38 -0.93 9.43
C HIS A 189 -8.65 -0.10 9.60
N VAL A 190 -8.81 0.99 8.83
CA VAL A 190 -9.95 1.92 8.88
C VAL A 190 -10.94 1.54 7.78
N MET A 191 -12.11 1.05 8.17
CA MET A 191 -13.11 0.56 7.21
C MET A 191 -13.73 1.68 6.35
N ASP A 192 -13.80 2.91 6.86
CA ASP A 192 -14.30 4.07 6.09
C ASP A 192 -13.44 4.38 4.85
N GLU A 193 -12.19 3.94 4.83
CA GLU A 193 -11.31 4.10 3.67
C GLU A 193 -11.63 3.13 2.53
N ALA A 194 -12.35 2.06 2.84
CA ALA A 194 -12.78 1.06 1.88
C ALA A 194 -13.59 1.63 0.70
N GLU A 195 -14.47 2.58 1.00
CA GLU A 195 -15.35 3.19 -0.01
C GLU A 195 -14.58 4.05 -1.04
N ARG A 196 -13.30 4.30 -0.75
CA ARG A 196 -12.41 5.05 -1.64
C ARG A 196 -11.62 4.15 -2.59
N CYS A 197 -11.66 2.84 -2.39
CA CYS A 197 -11.01 1.84 -3.22
C CYS A 197 -11.97 1.27 -4.28
N ASP A 198 -11.43 0.88 -5.43
CA ASP A 198 -12.21 0.22 -6.47
C ASP A 198 -12.55 -1.22 -6.07
N ARG A 199 -11.58 -1.92 -5.48
CA ARG A 199 -11.73 -3.26 -4.93
C ARG A 199 -10.99 -3.39 -3.59
N LEU A 200 -11.41 -4.37 -2.81
CA LEU A 200 -10.90 -4.66 -1.47
C LEU A 200 -10.50 -6.13 -1.34
N GLY A 201 -9.46 -6.37 -0.56
CA GLY A 201 -9.17 -7.65 0.06
C GLY A 201 -9.33 -7.53 1.58
N LEU A 202 -10.27 -8.25 2.16
CA LEU A 202 -10.41 -8.36 3.61
C LEU A 202 -9.49 -9.45 4.13
N ILE A 203 -8.52 -9.12 4.95
CA ILE A 203 -7.53 -10.06 5.49
C ILE A 203 -7.63 -10.19 7.02
N ARG A 204 -7.56 -11.42 7.53
CA ARG A 204 -7.50 -11.73 8.96
C ARG A 204 -6.73 -13.04 9.18
N PHE A 205 -5.92 -13.10 10.23
CA PHE A 205 -5.11 -14.28 10.58
C PHE A 205 -4.31 -14.87 9.41
N GLY A 206 -3.77 -13.99 8.55
CA GLY A 206 -3.01 -14.38 7.38
C GLY A 206 -3.84 -14.94 6.22
N LYS A 207 -5.16 -14.92 6.28
CA LYS A 207 -6.06 -15.41 5.24
C LYS A 207 -6.88 -14.29 4.62
N LEU A 208 -7.10 -14.36 3.30
CA LEU A 208 -8.03 -13.48 2.61
C LEU A 208 -9.47 -14.01 2.79
N LEU A 209 -10.30 -13.27 3.52
CA LEU A 209 -11.69 -13.64 3.83
C LEU A 209 -12.64 -13.40 2.65
N ALA A 210 -12.42 -12.30 1.97
CA ALA A 210 -13.20 -11.89 0.80
C ALA A 210 -12.40 -10.92 -0.06
N GLU A 211 -12.72 -10.90 -1.35
CA GLU A 211 -12.20 -9.94 -2.33
C GLU A 211 -13.34 -9.49 -3.24
N GLY A 212 -13.33 -8.21 -3.62
CA GLY A 212 -14.33 -7.59 -4.50
C GLY A 212 -14.54 -6.11 -4.20
N SER A 213 -15.50 -5.49 -4.86
CA SER A 213 -15.98 -4.15 -4.49
C SER A 213 -16.69 -4.18 -3.12
N VAL A 214 -16.86 -3.02 -2.50
CA VAL A 214 -17.62 -2.90 -1.23
C VAL A 214 -19.02 -3.52 -1.37
N ALA A 215 -19.69 -3.26 -2.50
CA ALA A 215 -21.04 -3.78 -2.76
C ALA A 215 -21.06 -5.31 -2.86
N GLU A 216 -20.10 -5.91 -3.58
CA GLU A 216 -19.98 -7.37 -3.72
C GLU A 216 -19.70 -8.05 -2.37
N ILE A 217 -18.81 -7.47 -1.55
CA ILE A 217 -18.47 -8.00 -0.23
C ILE A 217 -19.68 -7.94 0.72
N LYS A 218 -20.40 -6.80 0.75
CA LYS A 218 -21.64 -6.64 1.53
C LYS A 218 -22.71 -7.65 1.10
N ALA A 219 -22.92 -7.80 -0.20
CA ALA A 219 -23.88 -8.74 -0.76
C ALA A 219 -23.50 -10.20 -0.41
N LYS A 220 -22.23 -10.58 -0.52
CA LYS A 220 -21.72 -11.90 -0.14
C LYS A 220 -21.96 -12.23 1.32
N ALA A 221 -21.80 -11.23 2.21
CA ALA A 221 -22.04 -11.37 3.64
C ALA A 221 -23.53 -11.26 4.01
N GLY A 222 -24.39 -10.72 3.13
CA GLY A 222 -25.80 -10.48 3.40
C GLY A 222 -26.01 -9.42 4.50
N VAL A 223 -25.27 -8.30 4.43
CA VAL A 223 -25.33 -7.18 5.38
C VAL A 223 -25.16 -5.84 4.65
N ASP A 224 -25.55 -4.74 5.32
CA ASP A 224 -25.50 -3.40 4.74
C ASP A 224 -24.22 -2.63 5.08
N ARG A 225 -23.49 -3.05 6.11
CA ARG A 225 -22.27 -2.39 6.59
C ARG A 225 -21.05 -3.28 6.39
N LEU A 226 -19.92 -2.66 5.99
CA LEU A 226 -18.67 -3.37 5.73
C LEU A 226 -18.06 -3.97 7.00
N GLU A 227 -18.20 -3.27 8.15
CA GLU A 227 -17.75 -3.80 9.45
C GLU A 227 -18.50 -5.09 9.83
N GLU A 228 -19.81 -5.13 9.59
CA GLU A 228 -20.62 -6.32 9.82
C GLU A 228 -20.23 -7.45 8.88
N ALA A 229 -19.95 -7.13 7.61
CA ALA A 229 -19.44 -8.10 6.65
C ALA A 229 -18.10 -8.70 7.12
N PHE A 230 -17.18 -7.85 7.58
CA PHE A 230 -15.90 -8.31 8.10
C PHE A 230 -16.06 -9.23 9.31
N LEU A 231 -16.90 -8.88 10.29
CA LEU A 231 -17.15 -9.71 11.46
C LEU A 231 -17.74 -11.07 11.07
N LYS A 232 -18.79 -11.08 10.26
CA LYS A 232 -19.49 -12.28 9.83
C LYS A 232 -18.58 -13.24 9.03
N LEU A 233 -17.81 -12.71 8.10
CA LEU A 233 -16.85 -13.49 7.32
C LEU A 233 -15.69 -14.02 8.17
N SER A 234 -15.35 -13.31 9.24
CA SER A 234 -14.31 -13.72 10.19
C SER A 234 -14.74 -14.88 11.10
N GLU A 235 -16.03 -15.01 11.41
CA GLU A 235 -16.58 -16.10 12.23
C GLU A 235 -16.61 -17.42 11.46
N VAL A 236 -16.82 -17.36 10.15
CA VAL A 236 -16.89 -18.54 9.25
C VAL A 236 -15.49 -19.11 8.98
N SER A 237 -14.43 -18.34 9.19
CA SER A 237 -13.04 -18.75 9.00
C SER A 237 -12.29 -18.69 10.35
N PRO A 238 -12.49 -19.64 11.25
CA PRO A 238 -11.74 -19.66 12.53
C PRO A 238 -10.25 -19.84 12.27
N ALA A 239 -9.44 -19.33 13.21
CA ALA A 239 -7.98 -19.34 13.18
C ALA A 239 -7.38 -20.75 13.14
#